data_d4b943117d7a7e6a25a368a9599fb55f
#
_entry.id   d4b943117d7a7e6a25a368a9599fb55f
#
_cell.length_a   1.000
_cell.length_b   1.000
_cell.length_c   1.000
_cell.angle_alpha   90.00
_cell.angle_beta   90.00
_cell.angle_gamma   90.00
#
_symmetry.space_group_name_H-M   'P 1'
#
loop_
_entity.id
_entity.type
_entity.pdbx_description
1 polymer ?
#
loop_
_entity_poly.entity_id
_entity_poly.type
_entity_poly.pdbx_seq_one_letter_code
_entity_poly.pdbx_strand_id
1 'polypeptide(L)'
;NLLDHPHLHGVMPCGGLSHEGEAWLLPKKSSRKKEFFVHVNVISELFKKKFLAYLKEAYCKDTLKFVGKVEYLRGGQEFQAFVNTLYHRKWITYCKRPFGGPEQVLEYLGRYTHRVAISNERIVKMDDGTVTFRYRDYRDDNQVKQITLEAFEFIRRFLLHILPDNFVK
;
A
#
# COMPACT_ATOMS: atom_id res chain seq x y z
N ASN A 1 15.59 -1.98 -3.41
CA ASN A 1 16.20 -2.11 -2.09
C ASN A 1 15.47 -3.10 -1.17
N LEU A 2 14.39 -3.75 -1.62
CA LEU A 2 13.58 -4.74 -0.87
C LEU A 2 13.14 -4.24 0.53
N LEU A 3 12.93 -2.93 0.70
CA LEU A 3 12.34 -2.39 1.92
C LEU A 3 10.82 -2.61 1.89
N ASP A 4 10.29 -2.97 3.03
CA ASP A 4 8.86 -3.08 3.21
C ASP A 4 8.20 -1.70 3.01
N HIS A 5 7.16 -1.66 2.18
CA HIS A 5 6.42 -0.46 1.88
C HIS A 5 4.92 -0.82 1.79
N PRO A 6 4.28 -1.06 2.93
CA PRO A 6 2.89 -1.46 2.96
C PRO A 6 2.01 -0.35 2.36
N HIS A 7 1.14 -0.74 1.43
CA HIS A 7 0.20 0.15 0.78
C HIS A 7 -1.00 -0.63 0.26
N LEU A 8 -2.10 0.08 0.04
CA LEU A 8 -3.34 -0.51 -0.44
C LEU A 8 -3.59 -0.07 -1.89
N HIS A 9 -3.93 -1.03 -2.74
CA HIS A 9 -4.51 -0.79 -4.05
C HIS A 9 -5.99 -1.11 -4.02
N GLY A 10 -6.80 -0.19 -4.54
CA GLY A 10 -8.24 -0.38 -4.66
C GLY A 10 -8.70 -0.11 -6.08
N VAL A 11 -9.57 -0.96 -6.60
CA VAL A 11 -10.32 -0.71 -7.83
C VAL A 11 -11.77 -0.55 -7.45
N MET A 12 -12.38 0.54 -7.88
CA MET A 12 -13.75 0.86 -7.54
C MET A 12 -14.54 1.14 -8.81
N PRO A 13 -15.73 0.55 -8.99
CA PRO A 13 -16.59 0.87 -10.12
C PRO A 13 -17.04 2.33 -10.06
N CYS A 14 -17.03 3.01 -11.21
CA CYS A 14 -17.50 4.37 -11.33
C CYS A 14 -19.00 4.38 -11.62
N GLY A 15 -19.81 4.35 -10.60
CA GLY A 15 -21.27 4.29 -10.70
C GLY A 15 -21.89 3.31 -9.71
N GLY A 16 -23.17 3.05 -9.87
CA GLY A 16 -23.94 2.11 -9.08
C GLY A 16 -25.22 1.68 -9.81
N LEU A 17 -25.81 0.59 -9.35
CA LEU A 17 -27.12 0.18 -9.84
C LEU A 17 -28.22 1.16 -9.39
N SER A 18 -29.23 1.36 -10.22
CA SER A 18 -30.48 2.03 -9.83
C SER A 18 -31.10 1.31 -8.63
N HIS A 19 -32.02 1.97 -7.95
CA HIS A 19 -32.72 1.36 -6.81
C HIS A 19 -33.46 0.08 -7.20
N GLU A 20 -33.99 0.03 -8.40
CA GLU A 20 -34.67 -1.12 -8.99
C GLU A 20 -33.69 -2.19 -9.50
N GLY A 21 -32.41 -1.90 -9.59
CA GLY A 21 -31.39 -2.82 -10.10
C GLY A 21 -31.31 -2.97 -11.61
N GLU A 22 -32.09 -2.17 -12.36
CA GLU A 22 -32.29 -2.32 -13.81
C GLU A 22 -31.27 -1.53 -14.65
N ALA A 23 -30.67 -0.48 -14.09
CA ALA A 23 -29.79 0.41 -14.83
C ALA A 23 -28.51 0.74 -14.04
N TRP A 24 -27.40 0.88 -14.77
CA TRP A 24 -26.16 1.39 -14.22
C TRP A 24 -26.13 2.92 -14.26
N LEU A 25 -26.16 3.55 -13.10
CA LEU A 25 -26.15 4.99 -12.96
C LEU A 25 -24.72 5.49 -12.80
N LEU A 26 -24.32 6.38 -13.69
CA LEU A 26 -23.04 7.08 -13.58
C LEU A 26 -23.18 8.29 -12.64
N PRO A 27 -22.11 8.67 -11.92
CA PRO A 27 -22.11 9.88 -11.11
C PRO A 27 -22.39 11.11 -11.98
N LYS A 28 -23.15 12.07 -11.45
CA LYS A 28 -23.40 13.34 -12.14
C LYS A 28 -22.06 13.97 -12.49
N LYS A 29 -21.85 14.33 -13.77
CA LYS A 29 -20.64 15.00 -14.23
C LYS A 29 -20.45 16.27 -13.38
N SER A 30 -19.42 16.31 -12.58
CA SER A 30 -19.01 17.56 -11.94
C SER A 30 -18.63 18.55 -13.04
N SER A 31 -19.12 19.78 -12.95
CA SER A 31 -18.78 20.89 -13.87
C SER A 31 -17.28 21.25 -13.86
N ARG A 32 -16.52 20.69 -12.95
CA ARG A 32 -15.06 20.80 -12.89
C ARG A 32 -14.46 19.70 -13.76
N LYS A 33 -13.62 20.07 -14.72
CA LYS A 33 -12.92 19.27 -15.74
C LYS A 33 -12.11 18.03 -15.23
N LYS A 34 -12.39 17.48 -14.06
CA LYS A 34 -11.62 16.35 -13.47
C LYS A 34 -12.48 15.09 -13.46
N GLU A 35 -12.07 14.14 -14.26
CA GLU A 35 -12.66 12.82 -14.48
C GLU A 35 -12.43 11.84 -13.30
N PHE A 36 -12.43 12.33 -12.06
CA PHE A 36 -12.27 11.47 -10.88
C PHE A 36 -13.61 11.29 -10.18
N PHE A 37 -13.91 10.05 -9.80
CA PHE A 37 -15.12 9.71 -9.07
C PHE A 37 -15.21 10.45 -7.73
N VAL A 38 -14.10 10.49 -6.98
CA VAL A 38 -13.98 11.20 -5.70
C VAL A 38 -12.67 11.99 -5.66
N HIS A 39 -12.72 13.17 -5.07
CA HIS A 39 -11.51 13.99 -4.93
C HIS A 39 -10.52 13.34 -3.96
N VAL A 40 -9.23 13.29 -4.36
CA VAL A 40 -8.16 12.61 -3.60
C VAL A 40 -8.06 13.06 -2.13
N ASN A 41 -8.27 14.35 -1.85
CA ASN A 41 -8.21 14.87 -0.48
C ASN A 41 -9.35 14.31 0.40
N VAL A 42 -10.54 14.08 -0.18
CA VAL A 42 -11.67 13.48 0.54
C VAL A 42 -11.32 12.04 0.93
N ILE A 43 -10.75 11.27 0.00
CA ILE A 43 -10.31 9.90 0.27
C ILE A 43 -9.21 9.90 1.34
N SER A 44 -8.23 10.79 1.24
CA SER A 44 -7.13 10.90 2.21
C SER A 44 -7.63 11.14 3.63
N GLU A 45 -8.51 12.12 3.80
CA GLU A 45 -9.07 12.44 5.11
C GLU A 45 -9.97 11.33 5.66
N LEU A 46 -10.80 10.73 4.82
CA LEU A 46 -11.67 9.64 5.22
C LEU A 46 -10.86 8.39 5.61
N PHE A 47 -9.84 8.05 4.81
CA PHE A 47 -8.96 6.94 5.08
C PHE A 47 -8.22 7.14 6.41
N LYS A 48 -7.61 8.33 6.61
CA LYS A 48 -6.96 8.67 7.88
C LYS A 48 -7.88 8.49 9.08
N LYS A 49 -9.09 9.06 9.02
CA LYS A 49 -10.06 8.98 10.12
C LYS A 49 -10.44 7.54 10.43
N LYS A 50 -10.78 6.75 9.41
CA LYS A 50 -11.17 5.34 9.58
C LYS A 50 -10.01 4.48 10.09
N PHE A 51 -8.82 4.62 9.50
CA PHE A 51 -7.65 3.87 9.92
C PHE A 51 -7.31 4.13 11.40
N LEU A 52 -7.28 5.38 11.81
CA LEU A 52 -6.97 5.73 13.20
C LEU A 52 -8.07 5.29 14.17
N ALA A 53 -9.33 5.30 13.74
CA ALA A 53 -10.44 4.75 14.55
C ALA A 53 -10.27 3.24 14.76
N TYR A 54 -10.03 2.47 13.69
CA TYR A 54 -9.78 1.03 13.77
C TYR A 54 -8.52 0.69 14.56
N LEU A 55 -7.45 1.49 14.42
CA LEU A 55 -6.23 1.30 15.18
C LEU A 55 -6.48 1.45 16.70
N LYS A 56 -7.26 2.46 17.09
CA LYS A 56 -7.66 2.65 18.50
C LYS A 56 -8.56 1.51 19.00
N GLU A 57 -9.51 1.09 18.16
CA GLU A 57 -10.38 -0.04 18.48
C GLU A 57 -9.58 -1.33 18.69
N ALA A 58 -8.62 -1.62 17.81
CA ALA A 58 -7.73 -2.78 17.90
C ALA A 58 -6.86 -2.71 19.19
N TYR A 59 -6.41 -1.52 19.57
CA TYR A 59 -5.70 -1.30 20.84
C TYR A 59 -6.59 -1.61 22.04
N CYS A 60 -7.81 -1.07 22.08
CA CYS A 60 -8.76 -1.31 23.16
C CYS A 60 -9.19 -2.78 23.27
N LYS A 61 -9.19 -3.52 22.15
CA LYS A 61 -9.50 -4.96 22.11
C LYS A 61 -8.28 -5.87 22.37
N ASP A 62 -7.13 -5.29 22.67
CA ASP A 62 -5.87 -6.01 22.89
C ASP A 62 -5.48 -6.97 21.74
N THR A 63 -5.83 -6.59 20.51
CA THR A 63 -5.52 -7.39 19.31
C THR A 63 -4.20 -7.01 18.67
N LEU A 64 -3.57 -5.90 19.08
CA LEU A 64 -2.28 -5.46 18.57
C LEU A 64 -1.13 -6.15 19.29
N LYS A 65 -0.14 -6.57 18.51
CA LYS A 65 1.13 -7.13 19.03
C LYS A 65 2.22 -6.07 18.97
N PHE A 66 2.72 -5.66 20.11
CA PHE A 66 3.84 -4.72 20.19
C PHE A 66 5.13 -5.47 20.51
N VAL A 67 6.03 -5.53 19.53
CA VAL A 67 7.31 -6.24 19.66
C VAL A 67 8.48 -5.38 19.18
N GLY A 68 9.64 -5.58 19.78
CA GLY A 68 10.85 -4.86 19.40
C GLY A 68 10.73 -3.35 19.57
N LYS A 69 11.02 -2.58 18.54
CA LYS A 69 11.07 -1.11 18.60
C LYS A 69 9.74 -0.42 18.94
N VAL A 70 8.63 -1.12 18.86
CA VAL A 70 7.28 -0.57 19.16
C VAL A 70 6.71 -1.08 20.49
N GLU A 71 7.49 -1.81 21.27
CA GLU A 71 7.04 -2.41 22.53
C GLU A 71 6.58 -1.35 23.54
N TYR A 72 7.20 -0.18 23.53
CA TYR A 72 6.82 0.95 24.37
C TYR A 72 5.37 1.43 24.15
N LEU A 73 4.76 1.13 22.99
CA LEU A 73 3.37 1.49 22.68
C LEU A 73 2.33 0.64 23.42
N ARG A 74 2.74 -0.32 24.25
CA ARG A 74 1.83 -1.03 25.15
C ARG A 74 1.21 -0.09 26.20
N GLY A 75 1.95 0.96 26.59
CA GLY A 75 1.44 1.97 27.50
C GLY A 75 0.40 2.87 26.84
N GLY A 76 -0.71 3.15 27.58
CA GLY A 76 -1.82 3.92 27.02
C GLY A 76 -1.46 5.37 26.69
N GLN A 77 -0.57 5.98 27.47
CA GLN A 77 -0.10 7.35 27.20
C GLN A 77 0.78 7.41 25.96
N GLU A 78 1.72 6.48 25.83
CA GLU A 78 2.63 6.35 24.69
C GLU A 78 1.87 6.03 23.41
N PHE A 79 0.89 5.14 23.48
CA PHE A 79 0.02 4.83 22.35
C PHE A 79 -0.80 6.05 21.92
N GLN A 80 -1.41 6.77 22.88
CA GLN A 80 -2.19 7.97 22.56
C GLN A 80 -1.29 9.08 21.97
N ALA A 81 -0.09 9.28 22.50
CA ALA A 81 0.89 10.21 21.95
C ALA A 81 1.28 9.83 20.51
N PHE A 82 1.54 8.55 20.27
CA PHE A 82 1.81 8.04 18.92
C PHE A 82 0.66 8.32 17.95
N VAL A 83 -0.59 7.98 18.35
CA VAL A 83 -1.78 8.25 17.52
C VAL A 83 -1.92 9.73 17.21
N ASN A 84 -1.66 10.61 18.17
CA ASN A 84 -1.69 12.06 17.95
C ASN A 84 -0.66 12.49 16.90
N THR A 85 0.54 11.91 16.88
CA THR A 85 1.52 12.20 15.82
C THR A 85 0.99 11.82 14.44
N LEU A 86 0.25 10.71 14.32
CA LEU A 86 -0.35 10.26 13.06
C LEU A 86 -1.45 11.20 12.57
N TYR A 87 -2.22 11.83 13.46
CA TYR A 87 -3.22 12.84 13.09
C TYR A 87 -2.59 14.06 12.42
N HIS A 88 -1.42 14.48 12.87
CA HIS A 88 -0.72 15.65 12.34
C HIS A 88 0.04 15.37 11.05
N ARG A 89 0.29 14.09 10.72
CA ARG A 89 0.97 13.73 9.47
C ARG A 89 0.03 13.86 8.28
N LYS A 90 0.61 14.26 7.13
CA LYS A 90 -0.09 14.20 5.85
C LYS A 90 -0.14 12.74 5.37
N TRP A 91 -1.35 12.25 5.15
CA TRP A 91 -1.57 10.92 4.57
C TRP A 91 -1.60 11.05 3.05
N ILE A 92 -0.82 10.22 2.38
CA ILE A 92 -0.66 10.30 0.92
C ILE A 92 -1.59 9.26 0.30
N THR A 93 -2.53 9.73 -0.48
CA THR A 93 -3.39 8.91 -1.34
C THR A 93 -3.17 9.31 -2.78
N TYR A 94 -3.35 8.38 -3.69
CA TYR A 94 -3.23 8.60 -5.11
C TYR A 94 -4.44 8.01 -5.82
N CYS A 95 -5.09 8.79 -6.68
CA CYS A 95 -6.18 8.32 -7.51
C CYS A 95 -5.75 8.37 -8.97
N LYS A 96 -5.96 7.27 -9.67
CA LYS A 96 -5.86 7.26 -11.14
C LYS A 96 -7.18 7.70 -11.76
N ARG A 97 -7.11 8.22 -12.99
CA ARG A 97 -8.29 8.42 -13.83
C ARG A 97 -8.98 7.08 -14.07
N PRO A 98 -10.29 7.07 -14.35
CA PRO A 98 -11.00 5.86 -14.72
C PRO A 98 -10.29 5.12 -15.86
N PHE A 99 -10.32 3.82 -15.82
CA PHE A 99 -9.84 2.98 -16.92
C PHE A 99 -10.83 3.07 -18.10
N GLY A 100 -10.33 2.93 -19.31
CA GLY A 100 -11.14 2.96 -20.52
C GLY A 100 -11.91 1.67 -20.80
N GLY A 101 -11.67 0.59 -20.02
CA GLY A 101 -12.33 -0.69 -20.20
C GLY A 101 -11.79 -1.77 -19.27
N PRO A 102 -12.43 -2.97 -19.28
CA PRO A 102 -12.07 -4.09 -18.41
C PRO A 102 -10.65 -4.62 -18.67
N GLU A 103 -10.15 -4.57 -19.89
CA GLU A 103 -8.80 -5.03 -20.26
C GLU A 103 -7.74 -4.24 -19.48
N GLN A 104 -7.89 -2.92 -19.41
CA GLN A 104 -6.97 -2.06 -18.67
C GLN A 104 -7.01 -2.32 -17.16
N VAL A 105 -8.19 -2.68 -16.63
CA VAL A 105 -8.35 -3.08 -15.22
C VAL A 105 -7.61 -4.39 -14.98
N LEU A 106 -7.80 -5.39 -15.85
CA LEU A 106 -7.13 -6.68 -15.75
C LEU A 106 -5.60 -6.54 -15.86
N GLU A 107 -5.13 -5.73 -16.80
CA GLU A 107 -3.70 -5.42 -16.93
C GLU A 107 -3.14 -4.76 -15.66
N TYR A 108 -3.88 -3.78 -15.12
CA TYR A 108 -3.49 -3.12 -13.86
C TYR A 108 -3.43 -4.12 -12.70
N LEU A 109 -4.45 -4.94 -12.51
CA LEU A 109 -4.49 -5.94 -11.45
C LEU A 109 -3.39 -6.99 -11.63
N GLY A 110 -3.20 -7.49 -12.85
CA GLY A 110 -2.16 -8.48 -13.16
C GLY A 110 -0.75 -7.99 -12.80
N ARG A 111 -0.46 -6.70 -12.98
CA ARG A 111 0.83 -6.11 -12.58
C ARG A 111 1.08 -6.15 -11.08
N TYR A 112 0.04 -6.22 -10.25
CA TYR A 112 0.15 -6.18 -8.79
C TYR A 112 -0.10 -7.52 -8.12
N THR A 113 -0.97 -8.36 -8.66
CA THR A 113 -1.30 -9.67 -8.08
C THR A 113 -0.22 -10.71 -8.30
N HIS A 114 0.52 -10.62 -9.42
CA HIS A 114 1.61 -11.54 -9.74
C HIS A 114 3.01 -10.97 -9.44
N ARG A 115 3.08 -9.93 -8.64
CA ARG A 115 4.37 -9.30 -8.32
C ARG A 115 5.15 -10.15 -7.33
N VAL A 116 6.26 -10.72 -7.80
CA VAL A 116 7.29 -11.28 -6.93
C VAL A 116 8.13 -10.16 -6.32
N ALA A 117 8.66 -10.37 -5.13
CA ALA A 117 9.49 -9.38 -4.42
C ALA A 117 10.68 -8.89 -5.27
N ILE A 118 11.29 -9.82 -6.00
CA ILE A 118 12.36 -9.56 -6.97
C ILE A 118 12.32 -10.62 -8.07
N SER A 119 12.48 -10.22 -9.32
CA SER A 119 12.65 -11.17 -10.43
C SER A 119 14.12 -11.62 -10.52
N ASN A 120 14.34 -12.84 -11.02
CA ASN A 120 15.68 -13.40 -11.17
C ASN A 120 16.59 -12.51 -12.05
N GLU A 121 16.04 -11.88 -13.07
CA GLU A 121 16.76 -10.96 -13.96
C GLU A 121 17.36 -9.74 -13.24
N ARG A 122 16.85 -9.41 -12.05
CA ARG A 122 17.36 -8.31 -11.25
C ARG A 122 18.53 -8.73 -10.37
N ILE A 123 18.72 -10.03 -10.13
CA ILE A 123 19.88 -10.57 -9.41
C ILE A 123 21.06 -10.53 -10.37
N VAL A 124 22.11 -9.81 -9.99
CA VAL A 124 23.31 -9.62 -10.81
C VAL A 124 24.35 -10.66 -10.45
N LYS A 125 24.53 -10.92 -9.15
CA LYS A 125 25.56 -11.82 -8.63
C LYS A 125 25.14 -12.38 -7.28
N MET A 126 25.46 -13.63 -7.04
CA MET A 126 25.40 -14.29 -5.74
C MET A 126 26.78 -14.93 -5.53
N ASP A 127 27.52 -14.46 -4.55
CA ASP A 127 28.89 -14.88 -4.33
C ASP A 127 29.30 -14.62 -2.88
N ASP A 128 30.05 -15.55 -2.32
CA ASP A 128 30.69 -15.43 -1.00
C ASP A 128 29.79 -14.89 0.13
N GLY A 129 28.59 -15.46 0.23
CA GLY A 129 27.61 -15.06 1.25
C GLY A 129 26.90 -13.71 1.01
N THR A 130 27.05 -13.13 -0.17
CA THR A 130 26.42 -11.86 -0.55
C THR A 130 25.53 -11.99 -1.79
N VAL A 131 24.53 -11.11 -1.91
CA VAL A 131 23.64 -11.01 -3.06
C VAL A 131 23.64 -9.59 -3.58
N THR A 132 24.02 -9.41 -4.84
CA THR A 132 23.98 -8.13 -5.55
C THR A 132 22.79 -8.11 -6.51
N PHE A 133 21.97 -7.09 -6.43
CA PHE A 133 20.81 -6.94 -7.30
C PHE A 133 20.53 -5.50 -7.70
N ARG A 134 19.82 -5.33 -8.84
CA ARG A 134 19.39 -4.03 -9.34
C ARG A 134 18.08 -3.59 -8.70
N TYR A 135 17.97 -2.31 -8.39
CA TYR A 135 16.73 -1.70 -7.95
C TYR A 135 16.55 -0.32 -8.60
N ARG A 136 15.31 0.16 -8.66
CA ARG A 136 15.02 1.55 -9.10
C ARG A 136 14.94 2.44 -7.87
N ASP A 137 15.67 3.55 -7.92
CA ASP A 137 15.63 4.56 -6.89
C ASP A 137 14.63 5.66 -7.29
N TYR A 138 13.43 5.60 -6.70
CA TYR A 138 12.35 6.57 -6.96
C TYR A 138 12.65 7.98 -6.45
N ARG A 139 13.66 8.14 -5.60
CA ARG A 139 14.11 9.45 -5.08
C ARG A 139 15.11 10.11 -6.01
N ASP A 140 15.68 9.35 -6.91
CA ASP A 140 16.69 9.78 -7.87
C ASP A 140 16.21 9.41 -9.29
N ASP A 141 15.15 10.06 -9.72
CA ASP A 141 14.54 9.98 -11.06
C ASP A 141 14.39 8.56 -11.63
N ASN A 142 14.03 7.59 -10.79
CA ASN A 142 13.91 6.18 -11.18
C ASN A 142 15.19 5.56 -11.74
N GLN A 143 16.36 6.07 -11.40
CA GLN A 143 17.63 5.51 -11.85
C GLN A 143 17.77 4.06 -11.37
N VAL A 144 18.37 3.25 -12.23
CA VAL A 144 18.69 1.86 -11.91
C VAL A 144 20.01 1.84 -11.16
N LYS A 145 19.98 1.44 -9.90
CA LYS A 145 21.14 1.28 -9.03
C LYS A 145 21.34 -0.19 -8.67
N GLN A 146 22.52 -0.50 -8.19
CA GLN A 146 22.84 -1.82 -7.64
C GLN A 146 23.08 -1.70 -6.13
N ILE A 147 22.72 -2.75 -5.41
CA ILE A 147 23.01 -2.91 -3.98
C ILE A 147 23.48 -4.33 -3.73
N THR A 148 24.48 -4.45 -2.89
CA THR A 148 24.97 -5.73 -2.36
C THR A 148 24.55 -5.85 -0.91
N LEU A 149 23.95 -6.97 -0.55
CA LEU A 149 23.54 -7.28 0.82
C LEU A 149 24.15 -8.63 1.23
N GLU A 150 24.40 -8.80 2.50
CA GLU A 150 24.64 -10.10 3.12
C GLU A 150 23.44 -11.02 2.85
N ALA A 151 23.70 -12.31 2.60
CA ALA A 151 22.66 -13.27 2.23
C ALA A 151 21.51 -13.34 3.25
N PHE A 152 21.83 -13.33 4.55
CA PHE A 152 20.79 -13.30 5.59
C PHE A 152 19.95 -12.02 5.56
N GLU A 153 20.53 -10.86 5.32
CA GLU A 153 19.80 -9.60 5.22
C GLU A 153 18.94 -9.57 3.93
N PHE A 154 19.45 -10.13 2.83
CA PHE A 154 18.66 -10.28 1.61
C PHE A 154 17.44 -11.18 1.86
N ILE A 155 17.64 -12.35 2.47
CA ILE A 155 16.56 -13.29 2.80
C ILE A 155 15.56 -12.65 3.75
N ARG A 156 16.02 -11.98 4.80
CA ARG A 156 15.16 -11.25 5.74
C ARG A 156 14.27 -10.25 5.03
N ARG A 157 14.81 -9.43 4.13
CA ARG A 157 14.04 -8.46 3.34
C ARG A 157 13.09 -9.13 2.36
N PHE A 158 13.52 -10.24 1.76
CA PHE A 158 12.67 -11.02 0.85
C PHE A 158 11.45 -11.60 1.59
N LEU A 159 11.65 -12.17 2.77
CA LEU A 159 10.60 -12.74 3.60
C LEU A 159 9.55 -11.71 4.06
N LEU A 160 9.89 -10.43 4.18
CA LEU A 160 8.91 -9.38 4.47
C LEU A 160 7.84 -9.22 3.37
N HIS A 161 8.07 -9.76 2.18
CA HIS A 161 7.12 -9.72 1.06
C HIS A 161 6.28 -11.00 0.95
N ILE A 162 6.53 -11.99 1.79
CA ILE A 162 5.71 -13.20 1.88
C ILE A 162 4.52 -12.88 2.78
N LEU A 163 3.32 -13.08 2.23
CA LEU A 163 2.10 -12.84 2.98
C LEU A 163 1.85 -13.97 3.98
N PRO A 164 1.30 -13.66 5.16
CA PRO A 164 0.89 -14.69 6.11
C PRO A 164 -0.16 -15.63 5.51
N ASP A 165 -0.26 -16.83 6.07
CA ASP A 165 -1.34 -17.77 5.72
C ASP A 165 -2.70 -17.10 5.93
N ASN A 166 -3.64 -17.39 5.01
CA ASN A 166 -4.99 -16.81 4.97
C ASN A 166 -5.05 -15.30 4.63
N PHE A 167 -3.96 -14.70 4.21
CA PHE A 167 -3.99 -13.34 3.67
C PHE A 167 -4.53 -13.37 2.24
N VAL A 168 -5.72 -12.83 2.03
CA VAL A 168 -6.34 -12.71 0.69
C VAL A 168 -5.79 -11.47 0.00
N LYS A 169 -5.21 -11.65 -1.19
CA LYS A 169 -4.75 -10.54 -2.05
C LYS A 169 -5.91 -9.91 -2.78
#